data_d4a76c5bbdee08b1df30261c7ef047de
#
_entry.id   d4a76c5bbdee08b1df30261c7ef047de
#
_cell.length_a   1.000
_cell.length_b   1.000
_cell.length_c   1.000
_cell.angle_alpha   90.00
_cell.angle_beta   90.00
_cell.angle_gamma   90.00
#
_symmetry.space_group_name_H-M   'P 1'
#
loop_
_entity.id
_entity.type
_entity.pdbx_description
1 polymer ?
#
loop_
_entity_poly.entity_id
_entity_poly.type
_entity_poly.pdbx_seq_one_letter_code
_entity_poly.pdbx_strand_id
1 'polypeptide(L)'
;MCKDCDTAQKIFMATKKWLNERLHLEISPEKSKITNIRKNYSEFLGLKLKVKKGKAGKYTNRSHMRDKAKKLAVEKLKKQIKSIQKNPTREAVNKYNSTVLGLQNYYSMSTMVNYDFVEIAYIVNKSLLCRTKHIRSKNGTITQTYQKFYKEYGYKKIFIAGTALFPIAGIKFREPKMISKECTIYTVEGRNAIHKRLQMNMRIIHYLMEQTSPLQGTTEFNDNRISVYVAQRGKCKITGKELKIGNMDLHHIKPKFKGGSDEYKNLIYVTNEIHILIHSSAEETTEKYLKIVKPDKAQLNKINQYRVMVGNNELDQNDYH
;
A
#
# COMPACT_ATOMS: atom_id res chain seq x y z
N MET A 1 1.84 15.59 16.79
CA MET A 1 1.22 16.85 17.29
C MET A 1 2.02 17.32 18.49
N CYS A 2 2.33 18.62 18.58
CA CYS A 2 3.12 19.21 19.64
C CYS A 2 2.21 19.86 20.69
N LYS A 3 2.72 19.99 21.94
CA LYS A 3 1.94 20.60 23.05
C LYS A 3 1.82 22.11 22.87
N ASP A 4 2.86 22.76 22.38
CA ASP A 4 3.01 24.20 22.26
C ASP A 4 3.65 24.60 20.92
N CYS A 5 3.65 25.91 20.64
CA CYS A 5 4.17 26.48 19.40
C CYS A 5 5.69 26.38 19.31
N ASP A 6 6.40 26.59 20.44
CA ASP A 6 7.87 26.61 20.46
C ASP A 6 8.45 25.22 20.18
N THR A 7 7.85 24.19 20.78
CA THR A 7 8.18 22.78 20.48
C THR A 7 7.92 22.46 19.00
N ALA A 8 6.78 22.91 18.45
CA ALA A 8 6.46 22.70 17.05
C ALA A 8 7.49 23.37 16.13
N GLN A 9 7.95 24.56 16.48
CA GLN A 9 8.94 25.33 15.70
C GLN A 9 10.33 24.68 15.74
N LYS A 10 10.75 24.22 16.92
CA LYS A 10 12.01 23.45 17.08
C LYS A 10 12.01 22.19 16.24
N ILE A 11 10.92 21.39 16.28
CA ILE A 11 10.79 20.17 15.50
C ILE A 11 10.76 20.49 14.00
N PHE A 12 10.05 21.55 13.57
CA PHE A 12 10.00 21.98 12.17
C PHE A 12 11.39 22.32 11.64
N MET A 13 12.17 23.09 12.40
CA MET A 13 13.53 23.48 12.01
C MET A 13 14.48 22.28 11.99
N ALA A 14 14.40 21.43 12.99
CA ALA A 14 15.20 20.19 13.03
C ALA A 14 14.88 19.26 11.85
N THR A 15 13.59 19.09 11.53
CA THR A 15 13.15 18.29 10.37
C THR A 15 13.63 18.89 9.06
N LYS A 16 13.51 20.21 8.88
CA LYS A 16 14.00 20.92 7.71
C LYS A 16 15.50 20.71 7.51
N LYS A 17 16.27 20.88 8.57
CA LYS A 17 17.73 20.68 8.56
C LYS A 17 18.08 19.25 8.20
N TRP A 18 17.45 18.26 8.82
CA TRP A 18 17.68 16.84 8.58
C TRP A 18 17.35 16.44 7.12
N LEU A 19 16.22 16.89 6.57
CA LEU A 19 15.83 16.61 5.18
C LEU A 19 16.86 17.18 4.20
N ASN A 20 17.36 18.40 4.44
CA ASN A 20 18.35 19.02 3.57
C ASN A 20 19.69 18.30 3.67
N GLU A 21 20.21 18.08 4.88
CA GLU A 21 21.56 17.51 5.08
C GLU A 21 21.65 16.02 4.71
N ARG A 22 20.58 15.24 4.96
CA ARG A 22 20.59 13.79 4.77
C ARG A 22 20.00 13.32 3.45
N LEU A 23 18.96 13.97 2.98
CA LEU A 23 18.23 13.54 1.79
C LEU A 23 18.34 14.53 0.64
N HIS A 24 18.98 15.68 0.83
CA HIS A 24 19.09 16.78 -0.13
C HIS A 24 17.71 17.23 -0.65
N LEU A 25 16.69 17.20 0.25
CA LEU A 25 15.32 17.58 -0.05
C LEU A 25 15.00 18.96 0.56
N GLU A 26 14.40 19.82 -0.24
CA GLU A 26 13.89 21.10 0.23
C GLU A 26 12.41 21.00 0.62
N ILE A 27 12.06 21.65 1.74
CA ILE A 27 10.66 21.76 2.19
C ILE A 27 9.99 22.87 1.39
N SER A 28 8.82 22.55 0.76
CA SER A 28 7.99 23.58 0.12
C SER A 28 7.44 24.56 1.16
N PRO A 29 7.80 25.87 1.11
CA PRO A 29 7.31 26.86 2.07
C PRO A 29 5.80 27.02 2.07
N GLU A 30 5.16 26.88 0.91
CA GLU A 30 3.72 27.02 0.73
C GLU A 30 2.92 25.89 1.38
N LYS A 31 3.49 24.67 1.37
CA LYS A 31 2.82 23.45 1.85
C LYS A 31 3.16 23.11 3.28
N SER A 32 4.28 23.60 3.81
CA SER A 32 4.81 23.25 5.12
C SER A 32 4.62 24.40 6.10
N LYS A 33 3.64 24.26 6.99
CA LYS A 33 3.30 25.30 7.97
C LYS A 33 2.92 24.72 9.32
N ILE A 34 3.24 25.44 10.38
CA ILE A 34 2.77 25.14 11.73
C ILE A 34 1.35 25.69 11.86
N THR A 35 0.41 24.85 12.28
CA THR A 35 -1.00 25.23 12.40
C THR A 35 -1.51 24.94 13.81
N ASN A 36 -2.13 25.93 14.44
CA ASN A 36 -2.86 25.72 15.68
C ASN A 36 -4.21 25.05 15.39
N ILE A 37 -4.28 23.73 15.57
CA ILE A 37 -5.45 22.92 15.24
C ILE A 37 -6.68 23.17 16.16
N ARG A 38 -6.52 23.90 17.27
CA ARG A 38 -7.66 24.35 18.08
C ARG A 38 -8.38 25.56 17.46
N LYS A 39 -7.62 26.39 16.73
CA LYS A 39 -8.17 27.59 16.06
C LYS A 39 -8.49 27.32 14.59
N ASN A 40 -7.57 26.71 13.84
CA ASN A 40 -7.64 26.52 12.41
C ASN A 40 -7.66 25.06 12.00
N TYR A 41 -8.15 24.76 10.79
CA TYR A 41 -8.00 23.46 10.19
C TYR A 41 -6.58 23.24 9.69
N SER A 42 -6.04 22.06 9.94
CA SER A 42 -4.83 21.56 9.27
C SER A 42 -5.23 20.55 8.19
N GLU A 43 -4.66 20.67 6.99
CA GLU A 43 -4.94 19.77 5.87
C GLU A 43 -3.85 18.69 5.79
N PHE A 44 -4.27 17.44 5.73
CA PHE A 44 -3.39 16.29 5.62
C PHE A 44 -4.08 15.14 4.88
N LEU A 45 -3.42 14.59 3.86
CA LEU A 45 -3.91 13.44 3.07
C LEU A 45 -5.38 13.57 2.62
N GLY A 46 -5.76 14.74 2.11
CA GLY A 46 -7.13 14.98 1.64
C GLY A 46 -8.18 15.20 2.74
N LEU A 47 -7.76 15.20 3.99
CA LEU A 47 -8.57 15.52 5.17
C LEU A 47 -8.23 16.91 5.71
N LYS A 48 -9.20 17.55 6.33
CA LYS A 48 -9.02 18.74 7.18
C LYS A 48 -9.32 18.36 8.62
N LEU A 49 -8.36 18.64 9.50
CA LEU A 49 -8.35 18.24 10.90
C LEU A 49 -8.49 19.47 11.80
N LYS A 50 -9.36 19.39 12.79
CA LYS A 50 -9.52 20.42 13.83
C LYS A 50 -9.85 19.75 15.15
N VAL A 51 -9.39 20.32 16.26
CA VAL A 51 -9.72 19.85 17.60
C VAL A 51 -10.78 20.78 18.19
N LYS A 52 -11.87 20.20 18.69
CA LYS A 52 -12.92 20.94 19.41
C LYS A 52 -13.08 20.41 20.83
N LYS A 53 -13.37 21.30 21.75
CA LYS A 53 -13.71 20.96 23.12
C LYS A 53 -15.13 20.39 23.14
N GLY A 54 -15.30 19.16 23.60
CA GLY A 54 -16.60 18.51 23.77
C GLY A 54 -17.34 18.99 25.01
N LYS A 55 -18.61 18.59 25.20
CA LYS A 55 -19.46 18.95 26.34
C LYS A 55 -18.83 18.57 27.69
N ALA A 56 -18.11 17.46 27.76
CA ALA A 56 -17.39 17.00 28.96
C ALA A 56 -16.03 17.68 29.20
N GLY A 57 -15.74 18.80 28.53
CA GLY A 57 -14.47 19.50 28.66
C GLY A 57 -13.27 18.85 27.94
N LYS A 58 -13.39 17.63 27.43
CA LYS A 58 -12.34 16.91 26.72
C LYS A 58 -12.23 17.38 25.28
N TYR A 59 -11.01 17.49 24.79
CA TYR A 59 -10.76 17.81 23.38
C TYR A 59 -10.92 16.58 22.51
N THR A 60 -11.72 16.70 21.46
CA THR A 60 -11.96 15.64 20.47
C THR A 60 -11.51 16.08 19.07
N ASN A 61 -10.92 15.17 18.33
CA ASN A 61 -10.59 15.41 16.94
C ASN A 61 -11.87 15.39 16.08
N ARG A 62 -12.01 16.41 15.23
CA ARG A 62 -13.01 16.45 14.16
C ARG A 62 -12.31 16.54 12.82
N SER A 63 -12.48 15.50 12.03
CA SER A 63 -11.93 15.43 10.68
C SER A 63 -13.04 15.42 9.64
N HIS A 64 -12.84 16.18 8.58
CA HIS A 64 -13.70 16.29 7.40
C HIS A 64 -12.92 15.99 6.14
N MET A 65 -13.59 15.67 5.07
CA MET A 65 -12.99 15.74 3.74
C MET A 65 -12.57 17.18 3.43
N ARG A 66 -11.43 17.33 2.78
CA ARG A 66 -10.96 18.61 2.27
C ARG A 66 -11.95 19.15 1.21
N ASP A 67 -12.22 20.45 1.19
CA ASP A 67 -13.22 21.05 0.31
C ASP A 67 -12.92 20.83 -1.18
N LYS A 68 -11.65 20.93 -1.56
CA LYS A 68 -11.19 20.55 -2.91
C LYS A 68 -11.47 19.08 -3.25
N ALA A 69 -11.30 18.17 -2.30
CA ALA A 69 -11.58 16.75 -2.49
C ALA A 69 -13.09 16.47 -2.66
N LYS A 70 -13.94 17.17 -1.90
CA LYS A 70 -15.41 17.10 -2.08
C LYS A 70 -15.82 17.57 -3.49
N LYS A 71 -15.30 18.72 -3.93
CA LYS A 71 -15.57 19.25 -5.27
C LYS A 71 -15.17 18.26 -6.37
N LEU A 72 -13.96 17.73 -6.30
CA LEU A 72 -13.49 16.70 -7.25
C LEU A 72 -14.33 15.42 -7.23
N ALA A 73 -14.77 14.98 -6.06
CA ALA A 73 -15.66 13.82 -5.93
C ALA A 73 -17.01 14.07 -6.62
N VAL A 74 -17.60 15.25 -6.39
CA VAL A 74 -18.86 15.67 -7.05
C VAL A 74 -18.71 15.73 -8.56
N GLU A 75 -17.64 16.35 -9.06
CA GLU A 75 -17.36 16.46 -10.51
C GLU A 75 -17.19 15.08 -11.15
N LYS A 76 -16.38 14.21 -10.52
CA LYS A 76 -16.15 12.85 -11.00
C LYS A 76 -17.42 12.02 -11.06
N LEU A 77 -18.24 12.07 -10.01
CA LEU A 77 -19.50 11.34 -9.97
C LEU A 77 -20.51 11.89 -10.99
N LYS A 78 -20.61 13.22 -11.14
CA LYS A 78 -21.46 13.84 -12.18
C LYS A 78 -21.01 13.48 -13.60
N LYS A 79 -19.70 13.39 -13.84
CA LYS A 79 -19.16 12.94 -15.15
C LYS A 79 -19.56 11.49 -15.45
N GLN A 80 -19.49 10.62 -14.46
CA GLN A 80 -19.91 9.22 -14.61
C GLN A 80 -21.42 9.08 -14.81
N ILE A 81 -22.24 9.88 -14.13
CA ILE A 81 -23.69 9.93 -14.35
C ILE A 81 -24.03 10.38 -15.78
N LYS A 82 -23.29 11.37 -16.33
CA LYS A 82 -23.43 11.75 -17.75
C LYS A 82 -23.06 10.60 -18.69
N SER A 83 -22.04 9.82 -18.37
CA SER A 83 -21.64 8.63 -19.13
C SER A 83 -22.75 7.57 -19.10
N ILE A 84 -23.32 7.29 -17.93
CA ILE A 84 -24.43 6.35 -17.76
C ILE A 84 -25.67 6.82 -18.53
N GLN A 85 -25.96 8.14 -18.54
CA GLN A 85 -27.09 8.70 -19.30
C GLN A 85 -26.93 8.46 -20.81
N LYS A 86 -25.71 8.66 -21.35
CA LYS A 86 -25.40 8.48 -22.77
C LYS A 86 -25.41 7.00 -23.19
N ASN A 87 -24.84 6.15 -22.35
CA ASN A 87 -24.71 4.72 -22.61
C ASN A 87 -24.97 3.92 -21.31
N PRO A 88 -26.22 3.52 -21.06
CA PRO A 88 -26.63 2.84 -19.83
C PRO A 88 -26.22 1.37 -19.83
N THR A 89 -24.93 1.10 -19.71
CA THR A 89 -24.37 -0.26 -19.64
C THR A 89 -24.05 -0.65 -18.20
N ARG A 90 -24.00 -1.97 -17.95
CA ARG A 90 -23.57 -2.55 -16.68
C ARG A 90 -22.14 -2.12 -16.32
N GLU A 91 -21.27 -1.97 -17.29
CA GLU A 91 -19.89 -1.52 -17.10
C GLU A 91 -19.83 -0.06 -16.59
N ALA A 92 -20.60 0.84 -17.20
CA ALA A 92 -20.69 2.23 -16.76
C ALA A 92 -21.22 2.35 -15.31
N VAL A 93 -22.20 1.52 -14.95
CA VAL A 93 -22.73 1.42 -13.58
C VAL A 93 -21.66 0.90 -12.61
N ASN A 94 -20.92 -0.14 -12.98
CA ASN A 94 -19.85 -0.69 -12.15
C ASN A 94 -18.73 0.32 -11.93
N LYS A 95 -18.39 1.12 -12.92
CA LYS A 95 -17.39 2.20 -12.80
C LYS A 95 -17.83 3.28 -11.80
N TYR A 96 -19.11 3.65 -11.84
CA TYR A 96 -19.69 4.55 -10.83
C TYR A 96 -19.65 3.92 -9.43
N ASN A 97 -20.11 2.68 -9.29
CA ASN A 97 -20.14 1.94 -8.03
C ASN A 97 -18.73 1.81 -7.41
N SER A 98 -17.72 1.46 -8.22
CA SER A 98 -16.34 1.38 -7.78
C SER A 98 -15.80 2.72 -7.30
N THR A 99 -16.19 3.82 -7.95
CA THR A 99 -15.80 5.17 -7.51
C THR A 99 -16.44 5.54 -6.18
N VAL A 100 -17.74 5.28 -6.01
CA VAL A 100 -18.43 5.53 -4.73
C VAL A 100 -17.79 4.73 -3.61
N LEU A 101 -17.58 3.43 -3.81
CA LEU A 101 -17.00 2.55 -2.80
C LEU A 101 -15.55 2.96 -2.46
N GLY A 102 -14.75 3.32 -3.47
CA GLY A 102 -13.38 3.79 -3.28
C GLY A 102 -13.31 5.07 -2.45
N LEU A 103 -14.16 6.05 -2.74
CA LEU A 103 -14.27 7.28 -1.96
C LEU A 103 -14.70 7.00 -0.51
N GLN A 104 -15.71 6.17 -0.33
CA GLN A 104 -16.20 5.79 0.99
C GLN A 104 -15.14 5.06 1.81
N ASN A 105 -14.44 4.11 1.21
CA ASN A 105 -13.36 3.38 1.91
C ASN A 105 -12.21 4.30 2.32
N TYR A 106 -11.78 5.20 1.43
CA TYR A 106 -10.70 6.13 1.71
C TYR A 106 -11.02 7.10 2.85
N TYR A 107 -12.24 7.67 2.85
CA TYR A 107 -12.65 8.66 3.84
C TYR A 107 -13.35 8.08 5.07
N SER A 108 -13.55 6.76 5.16
CA SER A 108 -14.26 6.10 6.26
C SER A 108 -13.69 6.41 7.65
N MET A 109 -12.39 6.74 7.73
CA MET A 109 -11.71 7.12 8.97
C MET A 109 -11.92 8.59 9.40
N SER A 110 -12.62 9.38 8.59
CA SER A 110 -12.97 10.75 8.95
C SER A 110 -14.13 10.77 9.96
N THR A 111 -13.97 11.43 11.11
CA THR A 111 -14.99 11.43 12.16
C THR A 111 -16.32 12.05 11.73
N MET A 112 -16.28 12.95 10.74
CA MET A 112 -17.45 13.63 10.19
C MET A 112 -17.82 13.16 8.79
N VAL A 113 -17.40 11.95 8.42
CA VAL A 113 -17.58 11.37 7.07
C VAL A 113 -19.04 11.33 6.63
N ASN A 114 -19.94 11.03 7.54
CA ASN A 114 -21.36 10.98 7.23
C ASN A 114 -21.89 12.33 6.74
N TYR A 115 -21.55 13.42 7.41
CA TYR A 115 -21.93 14.79 7.00
C TYR A 115 -21.39 15.14 5.62
N ASP A 116 -20.11 14.84 5.38
CA ASP A 116 -19.46 15.13 4.10
C ASP A 116 -20.11 14.37 2.93
N PHE A 117 -20.45 13.09 3.15
CA PHE A 117 -21.10 12.29 2.12
C PHE A 117 -22.57 12.60 1.94
N VAL A 118 -23.27 13.07 2.95
CA VAL A 118 -24.64 13.61 2.81
C VAL A 118 -24.62 14.86 1.95
N GLU A 119 -23.67 15.77 2.14
CA GLU A 119 -23.49 16.97 1.31
C GLU A 119 -23.20 16.60 -0.16
N ILE A 120 -22.26 15.69 -0.40
CA ILE A 120 -21.96 15.18 -1.73
C ILE A 120 -23.20 14.53 -2.37
N ALA A 121 -23.89 13.70 -1.61
CA ALA A 121 -25.09 13.01 -2.07
C ALA A 121 -26.20 13.98 -2.46
N TYR A 122 -26.44 15.03 -1.67
CA TYR A 122 -27.43 16.06 -2.00
C TYR A 122 -27.18 16.68 -3.38
N ILE A 123 -25.92 17.06 -3.64
CA ILE A 123 -25.55 17.69 -4.91
C ILE A 123 -25.59 16.72 -6.09
N VAL A 124 -25.12 15.49 -5.88
CA VAL A 124 -24.99 14.48 -6.96
C VAL A 124 -26.34 13.81 -7.26
N ASN A 125 -27.15 13.51 -6.25
CA ASN A 125 -28.45 12.86 -6.42
C ASN A 125 -29.43 13.70 -7.25
N LYS A 126 -29.39 15.02 -7.11
CA LYS A 126 -30.18 15.92 -7.98
C LYS A 126 -29.86 15.66 -9.46
N SER A 127 -28.57 15.63 -9.80
CA SER A 127 -28.14 15.32 -11.17
C SER A 127 -28.47 13.87 -11.58
N LEU A 128 -28.28 12.90 -10.69
CA LEU A 128 -28.59 11.50 -10.92
C LEU A 128 -30.09 11.34 -11.26
N LEU A 129 -30.94 11.84 -10.40
CA LEU A 129 -32.39 11.67 -10.55
C LEU A 129 -32.93 12.31 -11.83
N CYS A 130 -32.45 13.50 -12.21
CA CYS A 130 -32.87 14.16 -13.42
C CYS A 130 -32.39 13.43 -14.69
N ARG A 131 -31.09 13.07 -14.73
CA ARG A 131 -30.47 12.52 -15.94
C ARG A 131 -30.84 11.07 -16.22
N THR A 132 -31.18 10.31 -15.17
CA THR A 132 -31.48 8.88 -15.30
C THR A 132 -32.98 8.58 -15.25
N LYS A 133 -33.86 9.58 -15.33
CA LYS A 133 -35.30 9.43 -15.18
C LYS A 133 -35.88 8.30 -16.03
N HIS A 134 -35.49 8.19 -17.29
CA HIS A 134 -36.03 7.24 -18.27
C HIS A 134 -35.34 5.88 -18.29
N ILE A 135 -34.16 5.76 -17.65
CA ILE A 135 -33.35 4.53 -17.67
C ILE A 135 -33.31 3.82 -16.31
N ARG A 136 -33.96 4.37 -15.29
CA ARG A 136 -34.05 3.78 -13.95
C ARG A 136 -35.13 2.69 -13.90
N SER A 137 -34.76 1.61 -13.19
CA SER A 137 -35.71 0.54 -12.85
C SER A 137 -35.85 0.42 -11.32
N LYS A 138 -36.98 -0.15 -10.90
CA LYS A 138 -37.23 -0.55 -9.50
C LYS A 138 -36.66 -1.92 -9.20
N ASN A 139 -36.42 -2.75 -10.22
CA ASN A 139 -36.00 -4.14 -10.12
C ASN A 139 -34.65 -4.34 -10.81
N GLY A 140 -33.82 -5.23 -10.25
CA GLY A 140 -32.51 -5.57 -10.79
C GLY A 140 -31.73 -6.44 -9.83
N THR A 141 -30.48 -6.73 -10.20
CA THR A 141 -29.58 -7.61 -9.44
C THR A 141 -28.83 -6.80 -8.36
N ILE A 142 -28.85 -7.32 -7.16
CA ILE A 142 -28.04 -6.82 -6.03
C ILE A 142 -26.75 -7.63 -5.98
N THR A 143 -25.59 -6.97 -6.16
CA THR A 143 -24.29 -7.63 -6.11
C THR A 143 -23.92 -8.04 -4.68
N GLN A 144 -23.05 -9.05 -4.53
CA GLN A 144 -22.52 -9.45 -3.22
C GLN A 144 -21.83 -8.28 -2.51
N THR A 145 -21.12 -7.42 -3.26
CA THR A 145 -20.51 -6.19 -2.73
C THR A 145 -21.55 -5.24 -2.16
N TYR A 146 -22.67 -5.04 -2.84
CA TYR A 146 -23.77 -4.24 -2.32
C TYR A 146 -24.31 -4.82 -1.00
N GLN A 147 -24.56 -6.11 -0.95
CA GLN A 147 -25.03 -6.79 0.28
C GLN A 147 -24.04 -6.63 1.43
N LYS A 148 -22.75 -6.81 1.16
CA LYS A 148 -21.70 -6.70 2.18
C LYS A 148 -21.61 -5.30 2.80
N PHE A 149 -21.71 -4.25 2.01
CA PHE A 149 -21.47 -2.88 2.49
C PHE A 149 -22.73 -2.07 2.78
N TYR A 150 -23.85 -2.40 2.15
CA TYR A 150 -25.09 -1.60 2.16
C TYR A 150 -26.33 -2.39 2.58
N LYS A 151 -26.19 -3.57 3.22
CA LYS A 151 -27.30 -4.38 3.69
C LYS A 151 -28.27 -3.59 4.57
N GLU A 152 -27.74 -2.75 5.44
CA GLU A 152 -28.50 -1.92 6.40
C GLU A 152 -28.97 -0.58 5.80
N TYR A 153 -28.76 -0.36 4.51
CA TYR A 153 -29.17 0.90 3.87
C TYR A 153 -30.69 0.89 3.60
N GLY A 154 -31.43 1.63 4.42
CA GLY A 154 -32.90 1.65 4.40
C GLY A 154 -33.54 2.47 3.28
N TYR A 155 -32.77 3.11 2.38
CA TYR A 155 -33.28 3.95 1.33
C TYR A 155 -33.66 3.16 0.07
N LYS A 156 -34.50 3.78 -0.78
CA LYS A 156 -34.93 3.20 -2.06
C LYS A 156 -33.74 2.88 -2.96
N LYS A 157 -33.65 1.64 -3.37
CA LYS A 157 -32.63 1.18 -4.32
C LYS A 157 -32.95 1.68 -5.72
N ILE A 158 -31.93 2.06 -6.46
CA ILE A 158 -32.03 2.49 -7.87
C ILE A 158 -31.25 1.49 -8.69
N PHE A 159 -31.86 0.98 -9.75
CA PHE A 159 -31.20 0.05 -10.68
C PHE A 159 -31.08 0.71 -12.06
N ILE A 160 -29.95 0.52 -12.73
CA ILE A 160 -29.73 0.91 -14.11
C ILE A 160 -29.01 -0.25 -14.78
N ALA A 161 -29.40 -0.58 -16.01
CA ALA A 161 -28.88 -1.75 -16.73
C ALA A 161 -28.91 -3.03 -15.87
N GLY A 162 -30.00 -3.23 -15.11
CA GLY A 162 -30.16 -4.39 -14.23
C GLY A 162 -29.30 -4.44 -13.00
N THR A 163 -28.45 -3.42 -12.74
CA THR A 163 -27.49 -3.41 -11.62
C THR A 163 -27.81 -2.31 -10.60
N ALA A 164 -27.75 -2.63 -9.30
CA ALA A 164 -27.98 -1.65 -8.24
C ALA A 164 -26.87 -0.59 -8.19
N LEU A 165 -27.26 0.68 -8.12
CA LEU A 165 -26.34 1.78 -7.84
C LEU A 165 -25.98 1.81 -6.36
N PHE A 166 -24.69 2.06 -6.07
CA PHE A 166 -24.24 2.23 -4.69
C PHE A 166 -24.65 3.60 -4.15
N PRO A 167 -25.20 3.64 -2.94
CA PRO A 167 -25.61 4.88 -2.31
C PRO A 167 -24.38 5.71 -1.93
N ILE A 168 -24.44 7.02 -2.19
CA ILE A 168 -23.35 7.94 -1.81
C ILE A 168 -23.37 8.21 -0.30
N ALA A 169 -24.56 8.47 0.27
CA ALA A 169 -24.73 8.67 1.70
C ALA A 169 -24.87 7.34 2.45
N GLY A 170 -24.94 7.41 3.78
CA GLY A 170 -25.13 6.24 4.65
C GLY A 170 -23.82 5.57 5.11
N ILE A 171 -22.69 6.16 4.79
CA ILE A 171 -21.40 5.69 5.32
C ILE A 171 -21.30 5.96 6.82
N LYS A 172 -20.84 4.95 7.57
CA LYS A 172 -20.52 5.06 8.98
C LYS A 172 -19.03 5.28 9.19
N PHE A 173 -18.67 6.07 10.18
CA PHE A 173 -17.29 6.20 10.64
C PHE A 173 -16.73 4.83 11.02
N ARG A 174 -15.52 4.55 10.60
CA ARG A 174 -14.75 3.37 11.00
C ARG A 174 -13.53 3.83 11.74
N GLU A 175 -13.39 3.37 12.95
CA GLU A 175 -12.16 3.62 13.71
C GLU A 175 -10.97 3.05 12.91
N PRO A 176 -9.91 3.87 12.72
CA PRO A 176 -8.69 3.34 12.14
C PRO A 176 -8.17 2.24 13.05
N LYS A 177 -7.72 1.15 12.46
CA LYS A 177 -7.06 0.09 13.23
C LYS A 177 -5.82 0.69 13.87
N MET A 178 -5.93 1.03 15.15
CA MET A 178 -4.80 1.53 15.92
C MET A 178 -3.79 0.41 16.09
N ILE A 179 -2.61 0.62 15.57
CA ILE A 179 -1.44 -0.13 16.01
C ILE A 179 -1.22 0.27 17.47
N SER A 180 -0.97 -0.69 18.37
CA SER A 180 -0.72 -0.36 19.78
C SER A 180 0.39 0.70 19.87
N LYS A 181 0.33 1.57 20.89
CA LYS A 181 1.34 2.64 21.09
C LYS A 181 2.76 2.07 21.17
N GLU A 182 2.89 0.82 21.55
CA GLU A 182 4.13 0.07 21.60
C GLU A 182 4.65 -0.36 20.22
N CYS A 183 3.79 -0.48 19.20
CA CYS A 183 4.17 -0.84 17.85
C CYS A 183 4.57 0.41 17.05
N THR A 184 5.76 0.91 17.26
CA THR A 184 6.32 2.03 16.50
C THR A 184 7.66 1.63 15.85
N ILE A 185 7.93 2.12 14.65
CA ILE A 185 9.22 1.89 13.97
C ILE A 185 10.38 2.67 14.61
N TYR A 186 10.08 3.64 15.48
CA TYR A 186 11.08 4.56 16.05
C TYR A 186 11.69 4.06 17.36
N THR A 187 11.15 3.01 17.98
CA THR A 187 11.73 2.39 19.18
C THR A 187 12.12 0.94 18.92
N VAL A 188 13.08 0.41 19.69
CA VAL A 188 13.52 -0.99 19.56
C VAL A 188 12.38 -1.93 19.90
N GLU A 189 11.67 -1.67 20.99
CA GLU A 189 10.51 -2.43 21.48
C GLU A 189 9.39 -2.43 20.45
N GLY A 190 9.13 -1.27 19.83
CA GLY A 190 8.11 -1.13 18.80
C GLY A 190 8.45 -1.89 17.52
N ARG A 191 9.68 -1.83 17.06
CA ARG A 191 10.15 -2.66 15.94
C ARG A 191 10.02 -4.14 16.26
N ASN A 192 10.44 -4.57 17.43
CA ASN A 192 10.30 -5.96 17.87
C ASN A 192 8.83 -6.43 17.90
N ALA A 193 7.90 -5.60 18.38
CA ALA A 193 6.49 -5.90 18.39
C ALA A 193 5.88 -6.03 16.98
N ILE A 194 6.30 -5.17 16.03
CA ILE A 194 5.88 -5.23 14.63
C ILE A 194 6.40 -6.53 13.99
N HIS A 195 7.66 -6.84 14.18
CA HIS A 195 8.30 -7.98 13.55
C HIS A 195 7.87 -9.32 14.17
N LYS A 196 7.57 -9.36 15.48
CA LYS A 196 6.97 -10.54 16.13
C LYS A 196 5.63 -10.91 15.50
N ARG A 197 4.82 -9.91 15.13
CA ARG A 197 3.55 -10.14 14.40
C ARG A 197 3.75 -10.65 12.98
N LEU A 198 4.86 -10.29 12.33
CA LEU A 198 5.22 -10.76 10.99
C LEU A 198 5.88 -12.14 11.02
N GLN A 199 6.11 -12.72 12.21
CA GLN A 199 6.82 -13.99 12.39
C GLN A 199 8.20 -14.01 11.73
N MET A 200 8.90 -12.87 11.77
CA MET A 200 10.21 -12.67 11.14
C MET A 200 11.35 -12.89 12.13
N ASN A 201 12.47 -13.40 11.65
CA ASN A 201 13.68 -13.54 12.46
C ASN A 201 14.37 -12.17 12.62
N MET A 202 14.24 -11.59 13.82
CA MET A 202 14.77 -10.26 14.14
C MET A 202 16.29 -10.17 14.06
N ARG A 203 17.02 -11.25 14.37
CA ARG A 203 18.48 -11.29 14.24
C ARG A 203 18.93 -11.01 12.81
N ILE A 204 18.22 -11.60 11.84
CA ILE A 204 18.54 -11.39 10.43
C ILE A 204 18.22 -9.96 9.99
N ILE A 205 17.10 -9.40 10.46
CA ILE A 205 16.77 -8.00 10.14
C ILE A 205 17.80 -7.03 10.72
N HIS A 206 18.23 -7.22 11.98
CA HIS A 206 19.31 -6.42 12.58
C HIS A 206 20.61 -6.57 11.80
N TYR A 207 20.99 -7.80 11.47
CA TYR A 207 22.15 -8.08 10.63
C TYR A 207 22.09 -7.33 9.29
N LEU A 208 20.93 -7.37 8.61
CA LEU A 208 20.74 -6.64 7.34
C LEU A 208 20.80 -5.11 7.53
N MET A 209 20.35 -4.59 8.67
CA MET A 209 20.40 -3.15 8.97
C MET A 209 21.84 -2.68 9.33
N GLU A 210 22.61 -3.50 10.00
CA GLU A 210 23.97 -3.18 10.42
C GLU A 210 24.97 -3.24 9.24
N GLN A 211 24.68 -4.07 8.25
CA GLN A 211 25.52 -4.20 7.05
C GLN A 211 25.33 -3.08 6.00
N THR A 212 24.75 -1.96 6.38
CA THR A 212 24.64 -0.78 5.51
C THR A 212 25.95 -0.01 5.39
N SER A 213 26.96 -0.63 4.79
CA SER A 213 28.19 0.09 4.44
C SER A 213 28.01 0.81 3.10
N PRO A 214 28.38 2.10 2.99
CA PRO A 214 28.39 2.84 1.72
C PRO A 214 29.27 2.18 0.65
N LEU A 215 30.18 1.31 1.06
CA LEU A 215 31.10 0.57 0.19
C LEU A 215 30.47 -0.66 -0.48
N GLN A 216 29.28 -1.11 -0.06
CA GLN A 216 28.68 -2.37 -0.51
C GLN A 216 27.46 -2.25 -1.42
N GLY A 217 27.13 -1.06 -1.92
CA GLY A 217 26.02 -0.90 -2.86
C GLY A 217 25.39 0.50 -2.84
N THR A 218 24.47 0.74 -3.76
CA THR A 218 23.70 1.98 -3.81
C THR A 218 22.76 2.08 -2.60
N THR A 219 22.30 3.29 -2.28
CA THR A 219 21.27 3.50 -1.25
C THR A 219 20.02 2.68 -1.56
N GLU A 220 19.61 2.63 -2.84
CA GLU A 220 18.49 1.84 -3.32
C GLU A 220 18.66 0.35 -3.07
N PHE A 221 19.86 -0.21 -3.33
CA PHE A 221 20.17 -1.60 -3.03
C PHE A 221 20.03 -1.92 -1.54
N ASN A 222 20.55 -1.04 -0.67
CA ASN A 222 20.48 -1.22 0.77
C ASN A 222 19.07 -1.17 1.32
N ASP A 223 18.23 -0.27 0.82
CA ASP A 223 16.82 -0.16 1.21
C ASP A 223 16.00 -1.35 0.69
N ASN A 224 16.20 -1.73 -0.57
CA ASN A 224 15.49 -2.83 -1.19
C ASN A 224 15.86 -4.19 -0.58
N ARG A 225 17.08 -4.38 -0.11
CA ARG A 225 17.54 -5.59 0.56
C ARG A 225 16.65 -5.98 1.73
N ILE A 226 16.33 -5.04 2.61
CA ILE A 226 15.44 -5.28 3.76
C ILE A 226 14.01 -5.54 3.27
N SER A 227 13.55 -4.75 2.30
CA SER A 227 12.20 -4.86 1.75
C SER A 227 11.95 -6.22 1.08
N VAL A 228 12.91 -6.73 0.31
CA VAL A 228 12.83 -8.04 -0.36
C VAL A 228 12.82 -9.18 0.67
N TYR A 229 13.70 -9.12 1.69
CA TYR A 229 13.72 -10.12 2.76
C TYR A 229 12.37 -10.21 3.48
N VAL A 230 11.79 -9.05 3.84
CA VAL A 230 10.48 -8.98 4.50
C VAL A 230 9.37 -9.50 3.59
N ALA A 231 9.35 -9.12 2.32
CA ALA A 231 8.34 -9.58 1.36
C ALA A 231 8.38 -11.10 1.12
N GLN A 232 9.58 -11.69 1.15
CA GLN A 232 9.76 -13.14 1.06
C GLN A 232 9.54 -13.87 2.39
N ARG A 233 9.18 -13.14 3.46
CA ARG A 233 8.98 -13.68 4.82
C ARG A 233 10.19 -14.47 5.32
N GLY A 234 11.40 -14.01 5.02
CA GLY A 234 12.64 -14.66 5.41
C GLY A 234 12.89 -16.02 4.77
N LYS A 235 12.28 -16.30 3.61
CA LYS A 235 12.39 -17.58 2.91
C LYS A 235 13.04 -17.40 1.53
N CYS A 236 13.78 -18.43 1.10
CA CYS A 236 14.31 -18.51 -0.24
C CYS A 236 13.19 -18.47 -1.29
N LYS A 237 13.34 -17.64 -2.31
CA LYS A 237 12.33 -17.46 -3.38
C LYS A 237 12.03 -18.73 -4.17
N ILE A 238 12.98 -19.63 -4.26
CA ILE A 238 12.89 -20.85 -5.07
C ILE A 238 12.46 -22.04 -4.22
N THR A 239 13.20 -22.33 -3.15
CA THR A 239 12.99 -23.53 -2.33
C THR A 239 11.98 -23.34 -1.20
N GLY A 240 11.65 -22.09 -0.84
CA GLY A 240 10.82 -21.82 0.34
C GLY A 240 11.48 -22.12 1.69
N LYS A 241 12.74 -22.59 1.71
CA LYS A 241 13.51 -22.83 2.93
C LYS A 241 13.81 -21.54 3.66
N GLU A 242 13.92 -21.56 4.98
CA GLU A 242 14.29 -20.40 5.79
C GLU A 242 15.71 -19.94 5.46
N LEU A 243 15.85 -18.64 5.29
CA LEU A 243 17.16 -17.98 5.09
C LEU A 243 17.87 -17.84 6.44
N LYS A 244 19.19 -18.08 6.44
CA LYS A 244 20.02 -17.98 7.63
C LYS A 244 21.21 -17.07 7.36
N ILE A 245 21.69 -16.35 8.39
CA ILE A 245 22.92 -15.57 8.30
C ILE A 245 24.06 -16.50 7.87
N GLY A 246 24.81 -16.10 6.84
CA GLY A 246 25.87 -16.92 6.24
C GLY A 246 25.39 -17.90 5.16
N ASN A 247 24.07 -18.11 5.00
CA ASN A 247 23.49 -18.90 3.92
C ASN A 247 22.28 -18.16 3.27
N MET A 248 22.51 -16.95 2.82
CA MET A 248 21.53 -16.16 2.08
C MET A 248 22.22 -15.12 1.21
N ASP A 249 21.87 -15.09 -0.06
CA ASP A 249 22.38 -14.13 -1.05
C ASP A 249 21.25 -13.35 -1.69
N LEU A 250 21.50 -12.05 -1.88
CA LEU A 250 20.60 -11.18 -2.65
C LEU A 250 21.01 -11.22 -4.13
N HIS A 251 20.22 -11.91 -4.92
CA HIS A 251 20.48 -12.17 -6.33
C HIS A 251 19.75 -11.13 -7.21
N HIS A 252 20.48 -10.60 -8.23
CA HIS A 252 19.90 -9.79 -9.29
C HIS A 252 19.34 -10.70 -10.38
N ILE A 253 18.02 -10.66 -10.58
CA ILE A 253 17.33 -11.44 -11.62
C ILE A 253 17.93 -11.13 -12.99
N LYS A 254 18.04 -9.86 -13.36
CA LYS A 254 18.86 -9.39 -14.47
C LYS A 254 20.19 -8.90 -13.90
N PRO A 255 21.32 -9.53 -14.26
CA PRO A 255 22.64 -9.17 -13.71
C PRO A 255 23.05 -7.74 -14.05
N LYS A 256 23.82 -7.10 -13.17
CA LYS A 256 24.34 -5.75 -13.40
C LYS A 256 25.15 -5.61 -14.68
N PHE A 257 25.98 -6.60 -15.02
CA PHE A 257 26.76 -6.58 -16.27
C PHE A 257 25.89 -6.67 -17.54
N LYS A 258 24.63 -7.09 -17.43
CA LYS A 258 23.62 -7.06 -18.51
C LYS A 258 22.68 -5.85 -18.39
N GLY A 259 23.03 -4.82 -17.57
CA GLY A 259 22.25 -3.61 -17.37
C GLY A 259 21.06 -3.80 -16.39
N GLY A 260 21.19 -4.72 -15.44
CA GLY A 260 20.24 -4.86 -14.32
C GLY A 260 20.39 -3.74 -13.31
N SER A 261 19.27 -3.25 -12.77
CA SER A 261 19.20 -2.21 -11.75
C SER A 261 19.08 -2.79 -10.35
N ASP A 262 19.28 -1.94 -9.33
CA ASP A 262 19.07 -2.27 -7.92
C ASP A 262 17.59 -2.14 -7.50
N GLU A 263 16.67 -1.98 -8.45
CA GLU A 263 15.24 -1.90 -8.20
C GLU A 263 14.71 -3.14 -7.49
N TYR A 264 13.74 -2.93 -6.60
CA TYR A 264 13.07 -3.98 -5.83
C TYR A 264 12.61 -5.18 -6.69
N LYS A 265 12.09 -4.91 -7.90
CA LYS A 265 11.58 -5.94 -8.82
C LYS A 265 12.68 -6.84 -9.39
N ASN A 266 13.92 -6.37 -9.40
CA ASN A 266 15.07 -7.08 -9.94
C ASN A 266 15.86 -7.86 -8.88
N LEU A 267 15.40 -7.87 -7.63
CA LEU A 267 16.10 -8.47 -6.50
C LEU A 267 15.30 -9.60 -5.87
N ILE A 268 15.99 -10.70 -5.55
CA ILE A 268 15.43 -11.84 -4.80
C ILE A 268 16.45 -12.40 -3.82
N TYR A 269 15.99 -12.85 -2.65
CA TYR A 269 16.81 -13.68 -1.77
C TYR A 269 16.73 -15.15 -2.12
N VAL A 270 17.87 -15.77 -2.21
CA VAL A 270 18.05 -17.21 -2.40
C VAL A 270 19.07 -17.74 -1.39
N THR A 271 19.11 -19.05 -1.17
CA THR A 271 20.22 -19.67 -0.39
C THR A 271 21.48 -19.71 -1.22
N ASN A 272 22.65 -19.78 -0.56
CA ASN A 272 23.95 -19.79 -1.24
C ASN A 272 24.04 -20.94 -2.26
N GLU A 273 23.51 -22.12 -1.92
CA GLU A 273 23.49 -23.26 -2.82
C GLU A 273 22.72 -22.99 -4.12
N ILE A 274 21.58 -22.31 -3.99
CA ILE A 274 20.76 -21.88 -5.14
C ILE A 274 21.49 -20.80 -5.95
N HIS A 275 22.15 -19.86 -5.26
CA HIS A 275 22.93 -18.80 -5.92
C HIS A 275 24.07 -19.39 -6.74
N ILE A 276 24.77 -20.37 -6.18
CA ILE A 276 25.82 -21.10 -6.89
C ILE A 276 25.25 -21.86 -8.09
N LEU A 277 24.13 -22.55 -7.95
CA LEU A 277 23.49 -23.25 -9.06
C LEU A 277 23.07 -22.29 -10.21
N ILE A 278 22.64 -21.08 -9.89
CA ILE A 278 22.29 -20.08 -10.91
C ILE A 278 23.52 -19.62 -11.68
N HIS A 279 24.63 -19.39 -10.99
CA HIS A 279 25.83 -18.77 -11.57
C HIS A 279 26.89 -19.75 -12.07
N SER A 280 26.92 -20.99 -11.57
CA SER A 280 27.94 -21.96 -11.96
C SER A 280 27.76 -22.43 -13.41
N SER A 281 28.86 -22.40 -14.17
CA SER A 281 28.98 -23.02 -15.49
C SER A 281 29.77 -24.36 -15.47
N ALA A 282 30.44 -24.67 -14.34
CA ALA A 282 31.22 -25.89 -14.19
C ALA A 282 30.30 -27.06 -13.85
N GLU A 283 30.38 -28.12 -14.62
CA GLU A 283 29.52 -29.32 -14.50
C GLU A 283 29.67 -30.01 -13.15
N GLU A 284 30.89 -30.21 -12.68
CA GLU A 284 31.19 -30.80 -11.39
C GLU A 284 30.55 -30.02 -10.22
N THR A 285 30.63 -28.70 -10.25
CA THR A 285 29.99 -27.83 -9.23
C THR A 285 28.47 -27.94 -9.31
N THR A 286 27.94 -27.96 -10.50
CA THR A 286 26.50 -28.02 -10.74
C THR A 286 25.91 -29.33 -10.24
N GLU A 287 26.54 -30.48 -10.56
CA GLU A 287 26.13 -31.79 -10.07
C GLU A 287 26.20 -31.88 -8.54
N LYS A 288 27.29 -31.37 -7.93
CA LYS A 288 27.47 -31.33 -6.48
C LYS A 288 26.31 -30.62 -5.81
N TYR A 289 25.94 -29.43 -6.29
CA TYR A 289 24.89 -28.62 -5.65
C TYR A 289 23.49 -29.11 -6.00
N LEU A 290 23.26 -29.77 -7.16
CA LEU A 290 22.02 -30.46 -7.45
C LEU A 290 21.76 -31.61 -6.48
N LYS A 291 22.79 -32.41 -6.15
CA LYS A 291 22.72 -33.49 -5.14
C LYS A 291 22.42 -32.97 -3.72
N ILE A 292 22.87 -31.75 -3.40
CA ILE A 292 22.62 -31.09 -2.09
C ILE A 292 21.21 -30.51 -2.02
N VAL A 293 20.80 -29.79 -3.04
CA VAL A 293 19.52 -29.04 -3.08
C VAL A 293 18.36 -29.99 -3.35
N LYS A 294 18.50 -30.95 -4.25
CA LYS A 294 17.48 -31.88 -4.76
C LYS A 294 16.19 -31.14 -5.12
N PRO A 295 16.26 -30.23 -6.11
CA PRO A 295 15.10 -29.42 -6.46
C PRO A 295 14.01 -30.27 -7.09
N ASP A 296 12.76 -29.98 -6.75
CA ASP A 296 11.62 -30.53 -7.50
C ASP A 296 11.54 -29.89 -8.92
N LYS A 297 10.68 -30.45 -9.78
CA LYS A 297 10.52 -29.96 -11.15
C LYS A 297 10.16 -28.48 -11.24
N ALA A 298 9.34 -27.97 -10.33
CA ALA A 298 8.92 -26.57 -10.32
C ALA A 298 10.07 -25.66 -9.85
N GLN A 299 10.89 -26.12 -8.91
CA GLN A 299 12.07 -25.42 -8.44
C GLN A 299 13.17 -25.41 -9.49
N LEU A 300 13.40 -26.54 -10.18
CA LEU A 300 14.37 -26.64 -11.26
C LEU A 300 14.01 -25.71 -12.43
N ASN A 301 12.76 -25.66 -12.83
CA ASN A 301 12.30 -24.72 -13.83
C ASN A 301 12.57 -23.25 -13.46
N LYS A 302 12.40 -22.88 -12.18
CA LYS A 302 12.73 -21.54 -11.71
C LYS A 302 14.23 -21.27 -11.72
N ILE A 303 15.05 -22.26 -11.31
CA ILE A 303 16.51 -22.15 -11.38
C ILE A 303 16.92 -21.92 -12.84
N ASN A 304 16.39 -22.71 -13.77
CA ASN A 304 16.70 -22.61 -15.20
C ASN A 304 16.32 -21.23 -15.77
N GLN A 305 15.15 -20.68 -15.41
CA GLN A 305 14.79 -19.32 -15.81
C GLN A 305 15.86 -18.29 -15.39
N TYR A 306 16.39 -18.37 -14.17
CA TYR A 306 17.43 -17.45 -13.69
C TYR A 306 18.79 -17.76 -14.32
N ARG A 307 19.11 -19.03 -14.59
CA ARG A 307 20.33 -19.44 -15.31
C ARG A 307 20.39 -18.84 -16.71
N VAL A 308 19.32 -18.92 -17.48
CA VAL A 308 19.22 -18.32 -18.81
C VAL A 308 19.40 -16.80 -18.75
N MET A 309 18.82 -16.14 -17.74
CA MET A 309 19.00 -14.69 -17.55
C MET A 309 20.44 -14.30 -17.27
N VAL A 310 21.18 -15.11 -16.53
CA VAL A 310 22.61 -14.92 -16.28
C VAL A 310 23.45 -15.26 -17.51
N GLY A 311 22.97 -16.15 -18.37
CA GLY A 311 23.65 -16.61 -19.60
C GLY A 311 24.22 -18.01 -19.50
N ASN A 312 23.75 -18.81 -18.54
CA ASN A 312 24.10 -20.22 -18.36
C ASN A 312 23.06 -21.13 -19.03
N ASN A 313 23.47 -22.33 -19.38
CA ASN A 313 22.59 -23.37 -19.95
C ASN A 313 21.59 -23.86 -18.87
N GLU A 314 20.45 -24.36 -19.34
CA GLU A 314 19.49 -25.05 -18.51
C GLU A 314 20.06 -26.37 -18.01
N LEU A 315 19.60 -26.81 -16.83
CA LEU A 315 19.95 -28.09 -16.20
C LEU A 315 18.85 -29.08 -16.47
N ASP A 316 19.21 -30.31 -16.83
CA ASP A 316 18.26 -31.39 -17.06
C ASP A 316 17.97 -32.15 -15.76
N GLN A 317 16.78 -32.75 -15.66
CA GLN A 317 16.36 -33.53 -14.50
C GLN A 317 17.17 -34.84 -14.40
N ASN A 318 17.75 -35.30 -15.50
CA ASN A 318 18.50 -36.53 -15.58
C ASN A 318 19.96 -36.44 -15.12
N ASP A 319 20.46 -35.24 -14.85
CA ASP A 319 21.86 -35.00 -14.48
C ASP A 319 22.20 -35.36 -13.01
N TYR A 320 21.23 -35.91 -12.25
CA TYR A 320 21.45 -36.18 -10.81
C TYR A 320 20.79 -37.48 -10.27
N HIS A 321 20.51 -38.45 -11.16
CA HIS A 321 20.14 -39.81 -10.77
C HIS A 321 21.32 -40.75 -10.76
#